data_713ce7a38df256158c4cbef5ca240c87
#
_entry.id   713ce7a38df256158c4cbef5ca240c87
#
_cell.length_a   1.000
_cell.length_b   1.000
_cell.length_c   1.000
_cell.angle_alpha   90.00
_cell.angle_beta   90.00
_cell.angle_gamma   90.00
#
_symmetry.space_group_name_H-M   'P 1'
#
loop_
_entity.id
_entity.type
_entity.pdbx_description
1 polymer ?
#
loop_
_entity_poly.entity_id
_entity_poly.type
_entity_poly.pdbx_seq_one_letter_code
_entity_poly.pdbx_strand_id
1 'polypeptide(L)'
;MYTRRRLFLGLMAAGLLPAQDSQPTLQVTGAVKQALTLSADDLAKMPRATVKTTSGGMETLYDGVWLHEVLKKAGVPLGSELRGKALSSYVIAEAQDGYQVVFSLGELDPSFIDNEILLADTANGKPLFGAQGRFRLVVPKDKPGARSIRMLTKIEVVQVRK
;
A
#
# COMPACT_ATOMS: atom_id res chain seq x y z
N MET A 1 12.80 68.95 32.31
CA MET A 1 12.88 68.34 30.98
C MET A 1 12.85 66.80 31.18
N TYR A 2 11.67 66.18 31.16
CA TYR A 2 11.52 64.73 31.45
C TYR A 2 11.24 64.00 30.13
N THR A 3 12.19 63.18 29.70
CA THR A 3 12.09 62.38 28.49
C THR A 3 11.48 61.02 28.82
N ARG A 4 10.22 60.79 28.43
CA ARG A 4 9.52 59.52 28.60
C ARG A 4 10.03 58.51 27.53
N ARG A 5 10.79 57.50 27.96
CA ARG A 5 11.10 56.31 27.17
C ARG A 5 9.86 55.42 27.12
N ARG A 6 9.27 55.25 25.93
CA ARG A 6 8.24 54.24 25.70
C ARG A 6 8.90 52.89 25.38
N LEU A 7 8.68 51.92 26.29
CA LEU A 7 9.09 50.53 26.08
C LEU A 7 8.05 49.87 25.18
N PHE A 8 8.44 49.49 23.98
CA PHE A 8 7.62 48.64 23.11
C PHE A 8 7.84 47.18 23.50
N LEU A 9 6.83 46.57 24.15
CA LEU A 9 6.78 45.14 24.42
C LEU A 9 6.29 44.44 23.14
N GLY A 10 7.20 43.85 22.39
CA GLY A 10 6.86 43.03 21.20
C GLY A 10 6.32 41.69 21.68
N LEU A 11 5.03 41.46 21.48
CA LEU A 11 4.38 40.17 21.71
C LEU A 11 4.74 39.23 20.55
N MET A 12 5.70 38.33 20.75
CA MET A 12 5.95 37.22 19.82
C MET A 12 4.83 36.19 19.98
N ALA A 13 3.90 36.17 19.05
CA ALA A 13 2.95 35.09 18.88
C ALA A 13 3.71 33.88 18.25
N ALA A 14 4.08 32.92 19.09
CA ALA A 14 4.54 31.62 18.61
C ALA A 14 3.35 30.90 18.00
N GLY A 15 3.28 30.89 16.66
CA GLY A 15 2.30 30.10 15.93
C GLY A 15 2.59 28.61 16.16
N LEU A 16 1.74 27.93 16.90
CA LEU A 16 1.67 26.47 16.93
C LEU A 16 1.24 26.02 15.52
N LEU A 17 2.19 25.55 14.70
CA LEU A 17 1.88 24.78 13.52
C LEU A 17 1.21 23.48 13.98
N PRO A 18 0.01 23.15 13.50
CA PRO A 18 -0.56 21.85 13.78
C PRO A 18 0.37 20.77 13.21
N ALA A 19 0.81 19.84 14.06
CA ALA A 19 1.47 18.63 13.60
C ALA A 19 0.48 17.95 12.64
N GLN A 20 0.81 17.91 11.36
CA GLN A 20 0.09 17.09 10.41
C GLN A 20 0.37 15.64 10.80
N ASP A 21 -0.59 14.97 11.42
CA ASP A 21 -0.64 13.52 11.53
C ASP A 21 -0.61 12.99 10.09
N SER A 22 0.57 12.67 9.59
CA SER A 22 0.74 12.07 8.29
C SER A 22 0.16 10.66 8.36
N GLN A 23 -1.04 10.50 7.82
CA GLN A 23 -1.67 9.19 7.71
C GLN A 23 -0.72 8.25 6.97
N PRO A 24 -0.53 7.00 7.46
CA PRO A 24 0.31 6.03 6.78
C PRO A 24 -0.15 5.83 5.33
N THR A 25 0.78 5.88 4.38
CA THR A 25 0.53 5.71 2.96
C THR A 25 1.29 4.51 2.42
N LEU A 26 0.75 3.93 1.35
CA LEU A 26 1.39 2.89 0.55
C LEU A 26 1.99 3.52 -0.70
N GLN A 27 3.26 3.27 -0.97
CA GLN A 27 3.93 3.70 -2.18
C GLN A 27 3.91 2.62 -3.25
N VAL A 28 3.59 2.99 -4.50
CA VAL A 28 3.70 2.14 -5.68
C VAL A 28 4.67 2.81 -6.65
N THR A 29 5.80 2.18 -6.91
CA THR A 29 6.94 2.78 -7.62
C THR A 29 7.58 1.80 -8.61
N GLY A 30 8.68 2.21 -9.24
CA GLY A 30 9.49 1.40 -10.14
C GLY A 30 9.05 1.52 -11.61
N ALA A 31 8.97 0.41 -12.33
CA ALA A 31 8.60 0.35 -13.73
C ALA A 31 7.09 0.53 -13.94
N VAL A 32 6.58 1.69 -13.57
CA VAL A 32 5.17 2.11 -13.68
C VAL A 32 5.05 3.35 -14.55
N LYS A 33 3.90 3.57 -15.18
CA LYS A 33 3.63 4.82 -15.92
C LYS A 33 3.44 6.00 -14.98
N GLN A 34 2.86 5.75 -13.79
CA GLN A 34 2.60 6.74 -12.77
C GLN A 34 2.88 6.16 -11.38
N ALA A 35 3.82 6.73 -10.65
CA ALA A 35 4.01 6.41 -9.24
C ALA A 35 2.79 6.85 -8.43
N LEU A 36 2.38 6.03 -7.46
CA LEU A 36 1.23 6.32 -6.60
C LEU A 36 1.68 6.41 -5.14
N THR A 37 1.04 7.31 -4.41
CA THR A 37 1.06 7.35 -2.94
C THR A 37 -0.38 7.25 -2.50
N LEU A 38 -0.75 6.12 -1.92
CA LEU A 38 -2.14 5.77 -1.61
C LEU A 38 -2.38 5.79 -0.11
N SER A 39 -3.35 6.57 0.31
CA SER A 39 -3.94 6.50 1.64
C SER A 39 -5.03 5.41 1.70
N ALA A 40 -5.53 5.11 2.90
CA ALA A 40 -6.68 4.24 3.03
C ALA A 40 -7.95 4.83 2.37
N ASP A 41 -8.09 6.15 2.40
CA ASP A 41 -9.20 6.85 1.75
C ASP A 41 -9.12 6.74 0.22
N ASP A 42 -7.91 6.68 -0.35
CA ASP A 42 -7.73 6.44 -1.77
C ASP A 42 -8.11 5.01 -2.16
N LEU A 43 -7.75 4.02 -1.32
CA LEU A 43 -8.18 2.63 -1.52
C LEU A 43 -9.70 2.48 -1.37
N ALA A 44 -10.33 3.22 -0.46
CA ALA A 44 -11.77 3.17 -0.26
C ALA A 44 -12.57 3.62 -1.50
N LYS A 45 -11.97 4.45 -2.37
CA LYS A 45 -12.57 4.90 -3.64
C LYS A 45 -12.37 3.93 -4.80
N MET A 46 -11.58 2.87 -4.62
CA MET A 46 -11.32 1.84 -5.63
C MET A 46 -12.33 0.69 -5.48
N PRO A 47 -12.49 -0.17 -6.52
CA PRO A 47 -13.34 -1.37 -6.43
C PRO A 47 -12.93 -2.23 -5.24
N ARG A 48 -13.84 -2.44 -4.30
CA ARG A 48 -13.58 -3.20 -3.07
C ARG A 48 -13.80 -4.69 -3.29
N ALA A 49 -13.00 -5.48 -2.61
CA ALA A 49 -13.10 -6.92 -2.57
C ALA A 49 -12.90 -7.44 -1.14
N THR A 50 -13.44 -8.63 -0.89
CA THR A 50 -13.35 -9.30 0.41
C THR A 50 -12.75 -10.69 0.24
N VAL A 51 -11.80 -11.02 1.10
CA VAL A 51 -11.18 -12.34 1.18
C VAL A 51 -11.34 -12.90 2.58
N LYS A 52 -11.81 -14.14 2.66
CA LYS A 52 -11.86 -14.90 3.91
C LYS A 52 -10.65 -15.82 4.00
N THR A 53 -9.96 -15.77 5.13
CA THR A 53 -8.85 -16.67 5.43
C THR A 53 -9.10 -17.39 6.74
N THR A 54 -8.53 -18.60 6.88
CA THR A 54 -8.57 -19.36 8.13
C THR A 54 -7.14 -19.66 8.57
N SER A 55 -6.79 -19.25 9.78
CA SER A 55 -5.48 -19.51 10.37
C SER A 55 -5.65 -19.93 11.82
N GLY A 56 -5.06 -21.07 12.19
CA GLY A 56 -5.20 -21.61 13.56
C GLY A 56 -6.64 -21.84 13.99
N GLY A 57 -7.55 -22.17 13.08
CA GLY A 57 -8.97 -22.37 13.35
C GLY A 57 -9.79 -21.07 13.46
N MET A 58 -9.15 -19.90 13.35
CA MET A 58 -9.85 -18.61 13.34
C MET A 58 -10.06 -18.12 11.91
N GLU A 59 -11.29 -17.74 11.60
CA GLU A 59 -11.66 -17.09 10.36
C GLU A 59 -11.46 -15.57 10.47
N THR A 60 -10.93 -14.97 9.43
CA THR A 60 -10.77 -13.51 9.30
C THR A 60 -11.27 -13.09 7.93
N LEU A 61 -12.13 -12.08 7.90
CA LEU A 61 -12.57 -11.40 6.69
C LEU A 61 -11.69 -10.18 6.49
N TYR A 62 -10.97 -10.14 5.37
CA TYR A 62 -10.19 -8.97 4.96
C TYR A 62 -10.89 -8.25 3.83
N ASP A 63 -11.02 -6.92 3.97
CA ASP A 63 -11.52 -6.07 2.91
C ASP A 63 -10.39 -5.18 2.40
N GLY A 64 -10.41 -4.94 1.09
CA GLY A 64 -9.37 -4.18 0.42
C GLY A 64 -9.64 -4.02 -1.07
N VAL A 65 -8.57 -3.95 -1.83
CA VAL A 65 -8.57 -3.80 -3.28
C VAL A 65 -7.69 -4.91 -3.87
N TRP A 66 -8.10 -5.50 -4.99
CA TRP A 66 -7.23 -6.45 -5.68
C TRP A 66 -5.91 -5.79 -6.08
N LEU A 67 -4.79 -6.47 -5.84
CA LEU A 67 -3.47 -5.92 -6.14
C LEU A 67 -3.32 -5.55 -7.62
N HIS A 68 -3.89 -6.35 -8.53
CA HIS A 68 -3.86 -6.05 -9.97
C HIS A 68 -4.60 -4.74 -10.33
N GLU A 69 -5.66 -4.35 -9.62
CA GLU A 69 -6.34 -3.07 -9.83
C GLU A 69 -5.46 -1.88 -9.42
N VAL A 70 -4.68 -2.03 -8.35
CA VAL A 70 -3.69 -1.03 -7.94
C VAL A 70 -2.58 -0.89 -8.98
N LEU A 71 -2.06 -2.02 -9.46
CA LEU A 71 -1.04 -2.05 -10.52
C LEU A 71 -1.56 -1.45 -11.83
N LYS A 72 -2.79 -1.74 -12.20
CA LYS A 72 -3.47 -1.15 -13.37
C LYS A 72 -3.59 0.37 -13.24
N LYS A 73 -3.96 0.86 -12.06
CA LYS A 73 -4.00 2.31 -11.77
C LYS A 73 -2.63 2.97 -11.92
N ALA A 74 -1.54 2.27 -11.55
CA ALA A 74 -0.17 2.72 -11.76
C ALA A 74 0.30 2.62 -13.21
N GLY A 75 -0.52 2.06 -14.11
CA GLY A 75 -0.21 1.89 -15.53
C GLY A 75 0.76 0.75 -15.82
N VAL A 76 0.78 -0.28 -14.97
CA VAL A 76 1.52 -1.53 -15.22
C VAL A 76 0.83 -2.29 -16.35
N PRO A 77 1.58 -2.82 -17.35
CA PRO A 77 0.99 -3.62 -18.41
C PRO A 77 0.43 -4.92 -17.87
N LEU A 78 -0.89 -5.11 -18.02
CA LEU A 78 -1.64 -6.28 -17.60
C LEU A 78 -2.58 -6.75 -18.74
N GLY A 79 -3.15 -7.94 -18.62
CA GLY A 79 -4.03 -8.51 -19.63
C GLY A 79 -3.29 -8.72 -20.96
N SER A 80 -3.88 -8.26 -22.06
CA SER A 80 -3.30 -8.37 -23.40
C SER A 80 -1.98 -7.62 -23.60
N GLU A 81 -1.66 -6.66 -22.72
CA GLU A 81 -0.39 -5.91 -22.73
C GLU A 81 0.73 -6.68 -22.03
N LEU A 82 0.42 -7.66 -21.16
CA LEU A 82 1.41 -8.45 -20.44
C LEU A 82 2.00 -9.55 -21.34
N ARG A 83 2.92 -9.16 -22.22
CA ARG A 83 3.58 -10.04 -23.19
C ARG A 83 5.02 -9.62 -23.46
N GLY A 84 5.82 -10.53 -24.01
CA GLY A 84 7.21 -10.25 -24.38
C GLY A 84 8.03 -9.82 -23.15
N LYS A 85 8.69 -8.67 -23.24
CA LYS A 85 9.53 -8.16 -22.15
C LYS A 85 8.76 -7.89 -20.84
N ALA A 86 7.48 -7.56 -20.92
CA ALA A 86 6.67 -7.31 -19.72
C ALA A 86 6.53 -8.58 -18.84
N LEU A 87 6.56 -9.78 -19.45
CA LEU A 87 6.49 -11.05 -18.71
C LEU A 87 7.72 -11.32 -17.82
N SER A 88 8.85 -10.62 -18.04
CA SER A 88 10.00 -10.71 -17.16
C SER A 88 9.95 -9.70 -16.00
N SER A 89 8.83 -9.02 -15.83
CA SER A 89 8.63 -8.09 -14.72
C SER A 89 8.08 -8.79 -13.49
N TYR A 90 8.44 -8.25 -12.34
CA TYR A 90 7.98 -8.73 -11.04
C TYR A 90 7.72 -7.56 -10.08
N VAL A 91 7.01 -7.85 -9.02
CA VAL A 91 6.68 -6.91 -7.95
C VAL A 91 7.45 -7.32 -6.70
N ILE A 92 8.09 -6.35 -6.06
CA ILE A 92 8.60 -6.47 -4.69
C ILE A 92 7.59 -5.77 -3.78
N ALA A 93 7.03 -6.50 -2.83
CA ALA A 93 6.25 -5.93 -1.74
C ALA A 93 7.13 -5.87 -0.49
N GLU A 94 7.23 -4.68 0.13
CA GLU A 94 8.12 -4.40 1.24
C GLU A 94 7.34 -3.91 2.45
N ALA A 95 7.62 -4.50 3.61
CA ALA A 95 7.09 -4.11 4.90
C ALA A 95 7.95 -3.03 5.57
N GLN A 96 7.40 -2.41 6.60
CA GLN A 96 8.07 -1.37 7.39
C GLN A 96 9.37 -1.84 8.05
N ASP A 97 9.48 -3.13 8.39
CA ASP A 97 10.66 -3.77 8.99
C ASP A 97 11.70 -4.24 7.96
N GLY A 98 11.46 -3.98 6.66
CA GLY A 98 12.32 -4.38 5.56
C GLY A 98 12.07 -5.81 5.06
N TYR A 99 11.07 -6.54 5.60
CA TYR A 99 10.70 -7.84 5.05
C TYR A 99 10.16 -7.67 3.62
N GLN A 100 10.62 -8.52 2.70
CA GLN A 100 10.27 -8.43 1.29
C GLN A 100 9.75 -9.76 0.76
N VAL A 101 8.77 -9.68 -0.13
CA VAL A 101 8.28 -10.81 -0.91
C VAL A 101 8.17 -10.42 -2.38
N VAL A 102 8.25 -11.40 -3.27
CA VAL A 102 8.27 -11.20 -4.72
C VAL A 102 7.11 -11.94 -5.35
N PHE A 103 6.49 -11.29 -6.34
CA PHE A 103 5.46 -11.84 -7.19
C PHE A 103 5.78 -11.55 -8.65
N SER A 104 5.69 -12.52 -9.54
CA SER A 104 5.75 -12.25 -10.97
C SER A 104 4.50 -11.49 -11.42
N LEU A 105 4.58 -10.66 -12.47
CA LEU A 105 3.37 -10.02 -13.00
C LEU A 105 2.37 -11.04 -13.52
N GLY A 106 2.84 -12.15 -14.09
CA GLY A 106 1.96 -13.22 -14.59
C GLY A 106 1.11 -13.85 -13.49
N GLU A 107 1.63 -13.99 -12.25
CA GLU A 107 0.83 -14.53 -11.15
C GLU A 107 -0.13 -13.50 -10.52
N LEU A 108 0.05 -12.22 -10.81
CA LEU A 108 -0.82 -11.13 -10.35
C LEU A 108 -1.92 -10.77 -11.36
N ASP A 109 -1.83 -11.28 -12.57
CA ASP A 109 -2.75 -10.95 -13.64
C ASP A 109 -3.85 -12.03 -13.78
N PRO A 110 -5.12 -11.68 -13.56
CA PRO A 110 -6.23 -12.63 -13.64
C PRO A 110 -6.45 -13.23 -15.03
N SER A 111 -5.84 -12.66 -16.10
CA SER A 111 -5.87 -13.25 -17.42
C SER A 111 -4.93 -14.46 -17.59
N PHE A 112 -3.96 -14.63 -16.69
CA PHE A 112 -2.99 -15.73 -16.69
C PHE A 112 -3.35 -16.79 -15.66
N ILE A 113 -3.71 -16.37 -14.46
CA ILE A 113 -3.99 -17.28 -13.36
C ILE A 113 -4.99 -16.64 -12.40
N ASP A 114 -5.92 -17.45 -11.95
CA ASP A 114 -6.87 -17.06 -10.90
C ASP A 114 -6.19 -17.06 -9.53
N ASN A 115 -5.40 -16.03 -9.28
CA ASN A 115 -4.67 -15.82 -8.03
C ASN A 115 -5.03 -14.44 -7.46
N GLU A 116 -6.09 -14.42 -6.69
CA GLU A 116 -6.66 -13.20 -6.12
C GLU A 116 -5.84 -12.76 -4.90
N ILE A 117 -4.89 -11.85 -5.11
CA ILE A 117 -4.10 -11.24 -4.04
C ILE A 117 -4.73 -9.91 -3.64
N LEU A 118 -5.10 -9.79 -2.37
CA LEU A 118 -5.77 -8.62 -1.83
C LEU A 118 -4.77 -7.69 -1.14
N LEU A 119 -4.79 -6.42 -1.51
CA LEU A 119 -4.25 -5.33 -0.70
C LEU A 119 -5.32 -4.92 0.30
N ALA A 120 -5.20 -5.41 1.52
CA ALA A 120 -6.18 -5.19 2.58
C ALA A 120 -5.83 -3.97 3.44
N ASP A 121 -6.84 -3.22 3.85
CA ASP A 121 -6.79 -2.12 4.80
C ASP A 121 -7.72 -2.33 6.00
N THR A 122 -8.55 -3.37 5.96
CA THR A 122 -9.61 -3.67 6.93
C THR A 122 -9.63 -5.16 7.24
N ALA A 123 -9.90 -5.52 8.49
CA ALA A 123 -10.13 -6.88 8.94
C ALA A 123 -11.34 -6.93 9.87
N ASN A 124 -12.28 -7.85 9.60
CA ASN A 124 -13.52 -8.02 10.35
C ASN A 124 -14.28 -6.69 10.57
N GLY A 125 -14.36 -5.86 9.51
CA GLY A 125 -15.04 -4.58 9.52
C GLY A 125 -14.33 -3.45 10.26
N LYS A 126 -13.07 -3.65 10.69
CA LYS A 126 -12.28 -2.63 11.39
C LYS A 126 -11.00 -2.31 10.62
N PRO A 127 -10.56 -1.05 10.59
CA PRO A 127 -9.28 -0.68 10.00
C PRO A 127 -8.14 -1.50 10.60
N LEU A 128 -7.18 -1.90 9.76
CA LEU A 128 -5.97 -2.58 10.21
C LEU A 128 -5.12 -1.64 11.08
N PHE A 129 -4.51 -2.17 12.14
CA PHE A 129 -3.68 -1.42 13.07
C PHE A 129 -2.63 -2.29 13.77
N GLY A 130 -1.74 -1.67 14.53
CA GLY A 130 -0.72 -2.34 15.35
C GLY A 130 0.19 -3.23 14.52
N ALA A 131 0.39 -4.47 14.94
CA ALA A 131 1.26 -5.45 14.29
C ALA A 131 0.80 -5.87 12.87
N GLN A 132 -0.42 -5.52 12.46
CA GLN A 132 -0.89 -5.72 11.08
C GLN A 132 -0.42 -4.59 10.15
N GLY A 133 -0.10 -3.43 10.71
CA GLY A 133 0.12 -2.19 9.98
C GLY A 133 -1.19 -1.58 9.46
N ARG A 134 -1.10 -0.53 8.64
CA ARG A 134 -2.26 0.09 7.99
C ARG A 134 -2.67 -0.65 6.73
N PHE A 135 -1.71 -1.32 6.08
CA PHE A 135 -1.89 -2.11 4.86
C PHE A 135 -1.20 -3.46 5.00
N ARG A 136 -1.77 -4.47 4.37
CA ARG A 136 -1.15 -5.79 4.23
C ARG A 136 -1.53 -6.44 2.91
N LEU A 137 -0.74 -7.41 2.46
CA LEU A 137 -1.17 -8.35 1.43
C LEU A 137 -1.82 -9.58 2.08
N VAL A 138 -2.84 -10.09 1.41
CA VAL A 138 -3.47 -11.38 1.73
C VAL A 138 -3.39 -12.24 0.49
N VAL A 139 -2.70 -13.39 0.61
CA VAL A 139 -2.50 -14.37 -0.45
C VAL A 139 -3.24 -15.66 -0.05
N PRO A 140 -4.54 -15.77 -0.38
CA PRO A 140 -5.40 -16.80 0.19
C PRO A 140 -5.06 -18.21 -0.26
N LYS A 141 -4.42 -18.36 -1.42
CA LYS A 141 -4.05 -19.67 -1.98
C LYS A 141 -2.71 -20.22 -1.46
N ASP A 142 -1.92 -19.40 -0.77
CA ASP A 142 -0.69 -19.86 -0.15
C ASP A 142 -0.98 -20.68 1.12
N LYS A 143 -0.44 -21.89 1.20
CA LYS A 143 -0.53 -22.71 2.41
C LYS A 143 0.20 -22.08 3.60
N PRO A 144 1.51 -21.68 3.47
CA PRO A 144 2.15 -20.85 4.48
C PRO A 144 1.80 -19.37 4.25
N GLY A 145 1.49 -18.64 5.31
CA GLY A 145 1.16 -17.22 5.22
C GLY A 145 2.35 -16.27 4.98
N ALA A 146 3.52 -16.79 4.59
CA ALA A 146 4.75 -16.00 4.48
C ALA A 146 4.67 -14.84 3.47
N ARG A 147 3.94 -15.02 2.37
CA ARG A 147 3.74 -13.95 1.38
C ARG A 147 2.55 -13.02 1.69
N SER A 148 1.76 -13.36 2.70
CA SER A 148 0.72 -12.47 3.24
C SER A 148 1.35 -11.42 4.15
N ILE A 149 2.16 -10.54 3.55
CA ILE A 149 3.00 -9.56 4.23
C ILE A 149 2.19 -8.53 5.00
N ARG A 150 2.55 -8.28 6.26
CA ARG A 150 1.96 -7.28 7.15
C ARG A 150 2.78 -5.99 7.12
N MET A 151 2.21 -4.89 7.64
CA MET A 151 2.89 -3.58 7.73
C MET A 151 3.46 -3.13 6.38
N LEU A 152 2.71 -3.38 5.31
CA LEU A 152 3.11 -3.07 3.95
C LEU A 152 3.24 -1.56 3.76
N THR A 153 4.40 -1.12 3.24
CA THR A 153 4.70 0.30 3.00
C THR A 153 5.00 0.60 1.54
N LYS A 154 5.48 -0.40 0.79
CA LYS A 154 5.92 -0.19 -0.59
C LYS A 154 5.60 -1.38 -1.48
N ILE A 155 5.24 -1.06 -2.71
CA ILE A 155 5.14 -1.98 -3.84
C ILE A 155 6.04 -1.40 -4.93
N GLU A 156 7.03 -2.17 -5.37
CA GLU A 156 7.95 -1.77 -6.43
C GLU A 156 7.84 -2.72 -7.60
N VAL A 157 7.55 -2.18 -8.78
CA VAL A 157 7.53 -2.95 -10.02
C VAL A 157 8.92 -2.91 -10.64
N VAL A 158 9.50 -4.07 -10.89
CA VAL A 158 10.84 -4.22 -11.46
C VAL A 158 10.73 -4.94 -12.80
N GLN A 159 11.31 -4.36 -13.83
CA GLN A 159 11.48 -5.01 -15.12
C GLN A 159 12.93 -5.48 -15.26
N VAL A 160 13.12 -6.78 -15.48
CA VAL A 160 14.44 -7.34 -15.76
C VAL A 160 14.95 -6.78 -17.09
N ARG A 161 16.08 -6.11 -17.03
CA ARG A 161 16.79 -5.64 -18.23
C ARG A 161 17.79 -6.72 -18.68
N LYS A 162 17.72 -7.10 -19.95
CA LYS A 162 18.80 -7.85 -20.59
C LYS A 162 19.87 -6.88 -21.07
#